data_fee5c407102150249414a689a7c0e6d0
#
_entry.id   fee5c407102150249414a689a7c0e6d0
#
_cell.length_a   1.000
_cell.length_b   1.000
_cell.length_c   1.000
_cell.angle_alpha   90.00
_cell.angle_beta   90.00
_cell.angle_gamma   90.00
#
_symmetry.space_group_name_H-M   'P 1'
#
loop_
_entity.id
_entity.type
_entity.pdbx_description
1 polymer ?
#
loop_
_entity_poly.entity_id
_entity_poly.type
_entity_poly.pdbx_seq_one_letter_code
_entity_poly.pdbx_strand_id
1 'polypeptide(L)'
;LFEEVLQSDTYENGKGSTVSKVLQNYQKTHGISAIAGVPNIGTDLNWTGHLFGQANWYAFGRLAWNPDTSSSKIAEDWARMTFSNDKSVLSPVLKIMMMSRETYVNYTMPLGLNHIMNYDTHNGPEPWHDDPVWTAFDYHKITKDSIGVNRTAKGTGATRQYHNPVGEMFDDIKQCPQEYLLWFHRVPWNYKMASGRNLWDELVYH
;
A
#
# COMPACT_ATOMS: atom_id res chain seq x y z
N LEU A 1 -7.45 1.89 1.19
CA LEU A 1 -6.62 0.71 1.52
C LEU A 1 -7.47 -0.54 1.77
N PHE A 2 -8.32 -0.61 2.81
CA PHE A 2 -9.05 -1.85 3.17
C PHE A 2 -10.01 -2.32 2.06
N GLU A 3 -10.77 -1.41 1.44
CA GLU A 3 -11.62 -1.74 0.29
C GLU A 3 -10.79 -2.33 -0.85
N GLU A 4 -9.70 -1.68 -1.23
CA GLU A 4 -8.82 -2.14 -2.31
C GLU A 4 -8.26 -3.55 -2.05
N VAL A 5 -7.83 -3.83 -0.82
CA VAL A 5 -7.38 -5.17 -0.43
C VAL A 5 -8.49 -6.20 -0.60
N LEU A 6 -9.69 -5.91 -0.09
CA LEU A 6 -10.83 -6.84 -0.18
C LEU A 6 -11.32 -7.06 -1.61
N GLN A 7 -11.17 -6.06 -2.47
CA GLN A 7 -11.58 -6.11 -3.88
C GLN A 7 -10.45 -6.52 -4.83
N SER A 8 -9.22 -6.69 -4.34
CA SER A 8 -8.11 -7.18 -5.15
C SER A 8 -8.39 -8.59 -5.68
N ASP A 9 -8.21 -8.79 -6.99
CA ASP A 9 -8.39 -10.09 -7.63
C ASP A 9 -7.18 -11.00 -7.33
N THR A 10 -7.43 -12.11 -6.66
CA THR A 10 -6.40 -13.09 -6.34
C THR A 10 -6.15 -14.08 -7.47
N TYR A 11 -7.09 -14.18 -8.40
CA TYR A 11 -7.13 -15.23 -9.42
C TYR A 11 -7.10 -16.67 -8.89
N GLU A 12 -7.35 -16.89 -7.61
CA GLU A 12 -7.35 -18.22 -6.97
C GLU A 12 -8.24 -19.23 -7.72
N ASN A 13 -9.43 -18.80 -8.12
CA ASN A 13 -10.38 -19.59 -8.91
C ASN A 13 -10.69 -18.93 -10.26
N GLY A 14 -9.70 -18.28 -10.87
CA GLY A 14 -9.86 -17.50 -12.08
C GLY A 14 -10.25 -16.03 -11.83
N LYS A 15 -10.43 -15.29 -12.92
CA LYS A 15 -10.74 -13.86 -12.88
C LYS A 15 -11.99 -13.54 -12.05
N GLY A 16 -11.89 -12.54 -11.20
CA GLY A 16 -12.97 -12.10 -10.31
C GLY A 16 -12.99 -12.80 -8.95
N SER A 17 -11.93 -13.56 -8.63
CA SER A 17 -11.72 -14.17 -7.30
C SER A 17 -11.14 -13.15 -6.32
N THR A 18 -11.95 -12.15 -5.96
CA THR A 18 -11.49 -11.13 -4.99
C THR A 18 -11.20 -11.73 -3.63
N VAL A 19 -10.34 -11.07 -2.84
CA VAL A 19 -10.02 -11.50 -1.46
C VAL A 19 -11.30 -11.75 -0.66
N SER A 20 -12.28 -10.86 -0.72
CA SER A 20 -13.55 -11.03 -0.01
C SER A 20 -14.32 -12.27 -0.46
N LYS A 21 -14.37 -12.55 -1.76
CA LYS A 21 -15.05 -13.76 -2.29
C LYS A 21 -14.32 -15.04 -1.92
N VAL A 22 -12.98 -15.04 -1.96
CA VAL A 22 -12.19 -16.21 -1.55
C VAL A 22 -12.44 -16.51 -0.08
N LEU A 23 -12.45 -15.53 0.80
CA LEU A 23 -12.76 -15.69 2.21
C LEU A 23 -14.17 -16.22 2.45
N GLN A 24 -15.17 -15.68 1.75
CA GLN A 24 -16.56 -16.15 1.84
C GLN A 24 -16.73 -17.60 1.35
N ASN A 25 -16.03 -17.95 0.26
CA ASN A 25 -16.07 -19.32 -0.27
C ASN A 25 -15.35 -20.31 0.66
N TYR A 26 -14.23 -19.91 1.24
CA TYR A 26 -13.52 -20.73 2.22
C TYR A 26 -14.38 -21.03 3.43
N GLN A 27 -15.13 -20.06 3.92
CA GLN A 27 -16.08 -20.22 5.02
C GLN A 27 -17.17 -21.27 4.70
N LYS A 28 -17.69 -21.29 3.47
CA LYS A 28 -18.71 -22.27 3.05
C LYS A 28 -18.21 -23.71 3.03
N THR A 29 -16.93 -23.91 2.77
CA THR A 29 -16.33 -25.24 2.57
C THR A 29 -15.57 -25.74 3.80
N HIS A 30 -15.03 -24.87 4.64
CA HIS A 30 -14.14 -25.20 5.75
C HIS A 30 -14.62 -24.69 7.13
N GLY A 31 -15.78 -24.06 7.18
CA GLY A 31 -16.38 -23.56 8.42
C GLY A 31 -16.06 -22.10 8.70
N ILE A 32 -15.05 -21.76 9.52
CA ILE A 32 -14.77 -20.38 9.93
C ILE A 32 -13.65 -19.79 9.10
N SER A 33 -13.90 -18.60 8.54
CA SER A 33 -12.89 -17.76 7.90
C SER A 33 -13.04 -16.34 8.41
N ALA A 34 -11.94 -15.67 8.73
CA ALA A 34 -11.99 -14.32 9.28
C ALA A 34 -10.71 -13.50 8.94
N ILE A 35 -10.88 -12.19 8.90
CA ILE A 35 -9.77 -11.23 8.96
C ILE A 35 -9.90 -10.47 10.28
N ALA A 36 -8.86 -10.50 11.10
CA ALA A 36 -8.80 -9.76 12.35
C ALA A 36 -7.89 -8.56 12.23
N GLY A 37 -8.31 -7.42 12.79
CA GLY A 37 -7.47 -6.25 12.98
C GLY A 37 -7.09 -6.12 14.46
N VAL A 38 -5.81 -5.96 14.74
CA VAL A 38 -5.30 -5.74 16.09
C VAL A 38 -4.58 -4.38 16.13
N PRO A 39 -5.22 -3.32 16.67
CA PRO A 39 -4.61 -2.01 16.74
C PRO A 39 -3.80 -1.81 18.02
N ASN A 40 -2.77 -1.03 17.90
CA ASN A 40 -2.19 -0.34 19.04
C ASN A 40 -2.85 1.05 19.15
N ILE A 41 -3.82 1.20 20.03
CA ILE A 41 -4.59 2.45 20.16
C ILE A 41 -3.96 3.46 21.12
N GLY A 42 -2.91 3.08 21.84
CA GLY A 42 -2.28 3.94 22.86
C GLY A 42 -3.22 4.24 24.03
N THR A 43 -2.90 5.29 24.75
CA THR A 43 -3.64 5.78 25.93
C THR A 43 -4.30 7.14 25.72
N ASP A 44 -4.16 7.72 24.54
CA ASP A 44 -4.72 9.03 24.21
C ASP A 44 -6.24 8.98 23.99
N LEU A 45 -6.91 10.10 24.24
CA LEU A 45 -8.36 10.25 24.02
C LEU A 45 -8.72 10.07 22.52
N ASN A 46 -7.85 10.52 21.64
CA ASN A 46 -7.95 10.29 20.19
C ASN A 46 -7.02 9.14 19.81
N TRP A 47 -7.46 7.95 19.70
CA TRP A 47 -6.71 6.75 19.32
C TRP A 47 -5.38 7.05 18.60
N THR A 48 -4.26 6.68 19.22
CA THR A 48 -2.90 6.99 18.74
C THR A 48 -2.55 8.50 18.68
N GLY A 49 -3.26 9.36 19.42
CA GLY A 49 -3.04 10.81 19.40
C GLY A 49 -3.46 11.52 18.10
N HIS A 50 -4.19 10.82 17.21
CA HIS A 50 -4.55 11.35 15.91
C HIS A 50 -6.07 11.32 15.67
N LEU A 51 -6.67 12.50 15.39
CA LEU A 51 -8.11 12.62 15.20
C LEU A 51 -8.66 11.67 14.12
N PHE A 52 -7.95 11.49 13.02
CA PHE A 52 -8.34 10.58 11.93
C PHE A 52 -8.03 9.10 12.19
N GLY A 53 -7.37 8.75 13.30
CA GLY A 53 -7.10 7.37 13.67
C GLY A 53 -8.37 6.54 13.77
N GLN A 54 -9.45 7.10 14.28
CA GLN A 54 -10.76 6.47 14.39
C GLN A 54 -11.37 6.11 13.03
N ALA A 55 -11.10 6.91 11.98
CA ALA A 55 -11.64 6.65 10.63
C ALA A 55 -11.21 5.28 10.09
N ASN A 56 -9.97 4.86 10.37
CA ASN A 56 -9.47 3.55 9.96
C ASN A 56 -10.27 2.41 10.61
N TRP A 57 -10.60 2.52 11.88
CA TRP A 57 -11.36 1.50 12.61
C TRP A 57 -12.82 1.48 12.21
N TYR A 58 -13.39 2.65 12.01
CA TYR A 58 -14.73 2.76 11.44
C TYR A 58 -14.80 2.09 10.06
N ALA A 59 -13.82 2.36 9.20
CA ALA A 59 -13.72 1.74 7.88
C ALA A 59 -13.57 0.20 7.97
N PHE A 60 -12.68 -0.27 8.86
CA PHE A 60 -12.50 -1.70 9.08
C PHE A 60 -13.81 -2.38 9.50
N GLY A 61 -14.51 -1.83 10.50
CA GLY A 61 -15.79 -2.39 10.98
C GLY A 61 -16.88 -2.38 9.91
N ARG A 62 -16.97 -1.29 9.12
CA ARG A 62 -17.95 -1.21 8.02
C ARG A 62 -17.69 -2.25 6.92
N LEU A 63 -16.43 -2.46 6.55
CA LEU A 63 -16.03 -3.44 5.54
C LEU A 63 -16.05 -4.88 6.05
N ALA A 64 -15.82 -5.10 7.34
CA ALA A 64 -16.04 -6.41 7.98
C ALA A 64 -17.52 -6.81 7.92
N TRP A 65 -18.42 -5.84 8.04
CA TRP A 65 -19.88 -6.07 7.93
C TRP A 65 -20.32 -6.22 6.48
N ASN A 66 -19.88 -5.32 5.59
CA ASN A 66 -20.20 -5.35 4.17
C ASN A 66 -18.96 -4.96 3.34
N PRO A 67 -18.26 -5.95 2.77
CA PRO A 67 -17.03 -5.73 2.01
C PRO A 67 -17.23 -4.96 0.68
N ASP A 68 -18.48 -4.81 0.23
CA ASP A 68 -18.81 -4.10 -1.00
C ASP A 68 -19.08 -2.59 -0.79
N THR A 69 -18.96 -2.11 0.45
CA THR A 69 -19.16 -0.69 0.75
C THR A 69 -17.94 0.12 0.27
N SER A 70 -18.17 1.18 -0.51
CA SER A 70 -17.08 2.02 -1.02
C SER A 70 -16.41 2.85 0.07
N SER A 71 -15.09 3.05 -0.04
CA SER A 71 -14.30 3.90 0.86
C SER A 71 -14.81 5.33 0.91
N SER A 72 -15.25 5.87 -0.22
CA SER A 72 -15.81 7.23 -0.29
C SER A 72 -17.09 7.36 0.55
N LYS A 73 -17.99 6.37 0.49
CA LYS A 73 -19.21 6.35 1.32
C LYS A 73 -18.88 6.22 2.81
N ILE A 74 -17.93 5.36 3.14
CA ILE A 74 -17.47 5.17 4.52
C ILE A 74 -16.84 6.46 5.07
N ALA A 75 -15.98 7.10 4.29
CA ALA A 75 -15.35 8.37 4.67
C ALA A 75 -16.39 9.48 4.87
N GLU A 76 -17.38 9.58 3.98
CA GLU A 76 -18.46 10.55 4.10
C GLU A 76 -19.27 10.33 5.37
N ASP A 77 -19.70 9.10 5.64
CA ASP A 77 -20.49 8.76 6.83
C ASP A 77 -19.72 9.11 8.12
N TRP A 78 -18.43 8.74 8.18
CA TRP A 78 -17.59 9.06 9.31
C TRP A 78 -17.37 10.57 9.49
N ALA A 79 -17.08 11.29 8.41
CA ALA A 79 -16.85 12.73 8.45
C ALA A 79 -18.10 13.51 8.90
N ARG A 80 -19.28 13.08 8.45
CA ARG A 80 -20.57 13.68 8.88
C ARG A 80 -20.81 13.48 10.38
N MET A 81 -20.52 12.32 10.91
CA MET A 81 -20.69 12.03 12.34
C MET A 81 -19.65 12.74 13.22
N THR A 82 -18.46 12.99 12.68
CA THR A 82 -17.33 13.50 13.48
C THR A 82 -17.22 15.01 13.42
N PHE A 83 -17.48 15.65 12.28
CA PHE A 83 -17.25 17.07 12.07
C PHE A 83 -18.55 17.84 11.87
N SER A 84 -19.21 17.67 10.72
CA SER A 84 -20.39 18.48 10.35
C SER A 84 -21.11 17.89 9.15
N ASN A 85 -22.37 18.33 8.94
CA ASN A 85 -23.11 18.10 7.71
C ASN A 85 -22.95 19.25 6.69
N ASP A 86 -22.24 20.32 7.04
CA ASP A 86 -21.97 21.44 6.16
C ASP A 86 -21.00 21.03 5.04
N LYS A 87 -21.39 21.28 3.79
CA LYS A 87 -20.57 20.94 2.61
C LYS A 87 -19.24 21.69 2.57
N SER A 88 -19.19 22.90 3.12
CA SER A 88 -17.95 23.69 3.20
C SER A 88 -16.88 23.03 4.09
N VAL A 89 -17.31 22.26 5.09
CA VAL A 89 -16.45 21.47 5.97
C VAL A 89 -16.19 20.08 5.37
N LEU A 90 -17.25 19.41 4.92
CA LEU A 90 -17.14 18.03 4.43
C LEU A 90 -16.25 17.89 3.21
N SER A 91 -16.39 18.79 2.22
CA SER A 91 -15.68 18.66 0.95
C SER A 91 -14.15 18.65 1.12
N PRO A 92 -13.50 19.58 1.83
CA PRO A 92 -12.06 19.52 2.06
C PRO A 92 -11.64 18.33 2.93
N VAL A 93 -12.42 17.96 3.95
CA VAL A 93 -12.12 16.80 4.81
C VAL A 93 -12.11 15.52 3.98
N LEU A 94 -13.13 15.29 3.15
CA LEU A 94 -13.19 14.11 2.29
C LEU A 94 -12.05 14.09 1.27
N LYS A 95 -11.71 15.25 0.69
CA LYS A 95 -10.57 15.34 -0.22
C LYS A 95 -9.27 14.90 0.47
N ILE A 96 -9.00 15.39 1.68
CA ILE A 96 -7.82 14.99 2.47
C ILE A 96 -7.84 13.49 2.75
N MET A 97 -8.97 12.95 3.21
CA MET A 97 -9.09 11.52 3.51
C MET A 97 -8.84 10.65 2.29
N MET A 98 -9.43 10.99 1.15
CA MET A 98 -9.30 10.18 -0.07
C MET A 98 -7.90 10.26 -0.70
N MET A 99 -7.18 11.38 -0.50
CA MET A 99 -5.79 11.53 -0.96
C MET A 99 -4.77 10.90 -0.03
N SER A 100 -5.10 10.69 1.24
CA SER A 100 -4.12 10.38 2.31
C SER A 100 -3.29 9.14 2.03
N ARG A 101 -3.90 8.08 1.49
CA ARG A 101 -3.17 6.84 1.16
C ARG A 101 -2.14 7.07 0.06
N GLU A 102 -2.53 7.71 -1.04
CA GLU A 102 -1.63 7.98 -2.17
C GLU A 102 -0.48 8.89 -1.75
N THR A 103 -0.80 9.95 -1.03
CA THR A 103 0.21 10.86 -0.49
C THR A 103 1.19 10.13 0.43
N TYR A 104 0.68 9.27 1.34
CA TYR A 104 1.53 8.51 2.24
C TYR A 104 2.44 7.53 1.49
N VAL A 105 1.92 6.80 0.51
CA VAL A 105 2.69 5.84 -0.28
C VAL A 105 3.78 6.53 -1.09
N ASN A 106 3.46 7.63 -1.76
CA ASN A 106 4.44 8.39 -2.55
C ASN A 106 5.55 8.99 -1.68
N TYR A 107 5.21 9.40 -0.47
CA TYR A 107 6.15 9.96 0.48
C TYR A 107 7.06 8.91 1.15
N THR A 108 6.52 7.72 1.45
CA THR A 108 7.25 6.69 2.23
C THR A 108 7.78 5.54 1.40
N MET A 109 7.19 5.28 0.23
CA MET A 109 7.49 4.12 -0.61
C MET A 109 7.47 4.46 -2.11
N PRO A 110 8.19 5.51 -2.55
CA PRO A 110 8.15 5.91 -3.95
C PRO A 110 8.57 4.76 -4.87
N LEU A 111 7.77 4.50 -5.90
CA LEU A 111 8.01 3.46 -6.90
C LEU A 111 8.24 2.04 -6.32
N GLY A 112 7.72 1.77 -5.12
CA GLY A 112 7.88 0.48 -4.44
C GLY A 112 9.15 0.35 -3.59
N LEU A 113 9.89 1.43 -3.39
CA LEU A 113 10.93 1.47 -2.37
C LEU A 113 10.26 1.54 -1.00
N ASN A 114 10.55 0.60 -0.14
CA ASN A 114 10.13 0.63 1.26
C ASN A 114 11.35 0.83 2.16
N HIS A 115 11.12 0.98 3.46
CA HIS A 115 12.19 1.04 4.46
C HIS A 115 13.21 2.18 4.23
N ILE A 116 12.70 3.34 3.81
CA ILE A 116 13.51 4.56 3.66
C ILE A 116 13.38 5.49 4.88
N MET A 117 12.95 4.93 6.00
CA MET A 117 12.77 5.64 7.28
C MET A 117 13.99 5.47 8.17
N ASN A 118 14.10 6.33 9.17
CA ASN A 118 15.10 6.20 10.23
C ASN A 118 14.96 4.86 10.94
N TYR A 119 16.08 4.15 11.10
CA TYR A 119 16.12 2.79 11.64
C TYR A 119 15.60 2.70 13.07
N ASP A 120 16.05 3.56 13.96
CA ASP A 120 15.82 3.41 15.39
C ASP A 120 14.43 3.90 15.81
N THR A 121 13.95 4.96 15.21
CA THR A 121 12.72 5.63 15.63
C THR A 121 11.53 5.41 14.72
N HIS A 122 11.73 4.87 13.54
CA HIS A 122 10.72 4.76 12.47
C HIS A 122 10.06 6.11 12.11
N ASN A 123 10.77 7.21 12.38
CA ASN A 123 10.30 8.55 12.11
C ASN A 123 10.72 9.00 10.72
N GLY A 124 9.75 9.44 9.96
CA GLY A 124 9.92 10.09 8.66
C GLY A 124 10.75 9.31 7.66
N PRO A 125 10.84 9.77 6.42
CA PRO A 125 11.84 9.27 5.50
C PRO A 125 13.22 9.82 5.86
N GLU A 126 14.20 8.94 5.89
CA GLU A 126 15.61 9.26 6.06
C GLU A 126 16.44 8.40 5.11
N PRO A 127 16.34 8.62 3.79
CA PRO A 127 16.98 7.78 2.78
C PRO A 127 18.52 7.85 2.80
N TRP A 128 19.09 8.86 3.47
CA TRP A 128 20.55 9.06 3.63
C TRP A 128 21.11 8.45 4.93
N HIS A 129 20.28 7.77 5.72
CA HIS A 129 20.73 7.12 6.95
C HIS A 129 21.78 6.04 6.63
N ASP A 130 22.93 6.10 7.27
CA ASP A 130 24.12 5.26 7.00
C ASP A 130 24.55 4.39 8.18
N ASP A 131 23.69 4.18 9.15
CA ASP A 131 23.96 3.24 10.24
C ASP A 131 24.27 1.84 9.66
N PRO A 132 25.26 1.10 10.19
CA PRO A 132 25.70 -0.18 9.63
C PRO A 132 24.66 -1.29 9.60
N VAL A 133 23.50 -1.06 10.19
CA VAL A 133 22.40 -2.05 10.23
C VAL A 133 21.16 -1.46 9.58
N TRP A 134 20.65 -2.08 8.50
CA TRP A 134 19.36 -1.75 7.88
C TRP A 134 19.31 -0.41 7.14
N THR A 135 20.38 0.03 6.54
CA THR A 135 20.35 1.25 5.73
C THR A 135 19.46 1.08 4.49
N ALA A 136 18.89 2.16 3.99
CA ALA A 136 18.18 2.16 2.70
C ALA A 136 19.11 1.69 1.56
N PHE A 137 20.38 2.03 1.60
CA PHE A 137 21.41 1.59 0.64
C PHE A 137 21.51 0.07 0.59
N ASP A 138 21.66 -0.58 1.73
CA ASP A 138 21.80 -2.04 1.80
C ASP A 138 20.47 -2.76 1.50
N TYR A 139 19.38 -2.23 2.03
CA TYR A 139 18.07 -2.83 1.88
C TYR A 139 17.60 -2.83 0.42
N HIS A 140 17.84 -1.75 -0.29
CA HIS A 140 17.48 -1.59 -1.71
C HIS A 140 18.62 -1.89 -2.68
N LYS A 141 19.75 -2.40 -2.18
CA LYS A 141 20.91 -2.76 -2.99
C LYS A 141 21.32 -1.61 -3.93
N ILE A 142 21.40 -0.41 -3.37
CA ILE A 142 21.77 0.79 -4.11
C ILE A 142 23.24 0.69 -4.53
N THR A 143 23.51 0.92 -5.81
CA THR A 143 24.85 1.00 -6.37
C THR A 143 24.95 2.22 -7.28
N LYS A 144 26.15 2.53 -7.76
CA LYS A 144 26.34 3.60 -8.75
C LYS A 144 25.55 3.41 -10.06
N ASP A 145 25.15 2.18 -10.37
CA ASP A 145 24.54 1.84 -11.66
C ASP A 145 23.03 1.54 -11.56
N SER A 146 22.54 1.15 -10.37
CA SER A 146 21.16 0.64 -10.23
C SER A 146 20.68 0.59 -8.79
N ILE A 147 19.36 0.44 -8.64
CA ILE A 147 18.64 0.30 -7.37
C ILE A 147 17.57 -0.79 -7.46
N GLY A 148 17.14 -1.33 -6.31
CA GLY A 148 16.10 -2.33 -6.19
C GLY A 148 16.64 -3.75 -6.07
N VAL A 149 15.74 -4.66 -5.73
CA VAL A 149 16.03 -6.08 -5.58
C VAL A 149 15.28 -6.86 -6.66
N ASN A 150 15.96 -7.74 -7.37
CA ASN A 150 15.27 -8.62 -8.32
C ASN A 150 14.48 -9.70 -7.58
N ARG A 151 13.18 -9.47 -7.44
CA ARG A 151 12.23 -10.40 -6.81
C ARG A 151 11.41 -11.22 -7.81
N THR A 152 11.71 -11.08 -9.10
CA THR A 152 11.08 -11.86 -10.17
C THR A 152 11.40 -13.36 -10.07
N ALA A 153 10.74 -14.17 -10.90
CA ALA A 153 11.01 -15.61 -11.00
C ALA A 153 12.48 -15.94 -11.32
N LYS A 154 13.21 -15.03 -11.99
CA LYS A 154 14.64 -15.14 -12.30
C LYS A 154 15.57 -14.64 -11.18
N GLY A 155 15.01 -13.97 -10.16
CA GLY A 155 15.74 -13.48 -8.99
C GLY A 155 15.44 -14.33 -7.75
N THR A 156 14.84 -13.70 -6.71
CA THR A 156 14.47 -14.43 -5.49
C THR A 156 13.25 -15.33 -5.67
N GLY A 157 12.48 -15.16 -6.74
CA GLY A 157 11.28 -15.94 -7.04
C GLY A 157 10.03 -15.53 -6.25
N ALA A 158 10.04 -14.36 -5.60
CA ALA A 158 8.91 -13.91 -4.80
C ALA A 158 7.61 -13.72 -5.60
N THR A 159 7.71 -13.42 -6.90
CA THR A 159 6.53 -13.30 -7.79
C THR A 159 5.75 -14.60 -7.95
N ARG A 160 6.38 -15.75 -7.69
CA ARG A 160 5.73 -17.08 -7.77
C ARG A 160 4.65 -17.31 -6.72
N GLN A 161 4.55 -16.45 -5.71
CA GLN A 161 3.46 -16.50 -4.73
C GLN A 161 2.11 -16.01 -5.26
N TYR A 162 2.13 -15.31 -6.42
CA TYR A 162 0.91 -14.79 -7.03
C TYR A 162 0.42 -15.74 -8.13
N HIS A 163 -0.89 -15.94 -8.20
CA HIS A 163 -1.50 -16.65 -9.33
C HIS A 163 -1.36 -15.84 -10.63
N ASN A 164 -1.26 -16.54 -11.76
CA ASN A 164 -1.27 -15.90 -13.05
C ASN A 164 -2.67 -15.32 -13.37
N PRO A 165 -2.75 -14.15 -14.03
CA PRO A 165 -1.66 -13.43 -14.71
C PRO A 165 -0.88 -12.46 -13.81
N VAL A 166 -1.18 -12.34 -12.52
CA VAL A 166 -0.56 -11.34 -11.63
C VAL A 166 0.95 -11.60 -11.47
N GLY A 167 1.35 -12.87 -11.27
CA GLY A 167 2.76 -13.23 -11.17
C GLY A 167 3.55 -12.87 -12.44
N GLU A 168 3.00 -13.14 -13.62
CA GLU A 168 3.60 -12.81 -14.90
C GLU A 168 3.70 -11.29 -15.09
N MET A 169 2.67 -10.55 -14.71
CA MET A 169 2.67 -9.08 -14.76
C MET A 169 3.80 -8.49 -13.91
N PHE A 170 4.02 -9.01 -12.71
CA PHE A 170 5.11 -8.55 -11.83
C PHE A 170 6.49 -9.03 -12.29
N ASP A 171 6.58 -10.12 -13.06
CA ASP A 171 7.84 -10.61 -13.62
C ASP A 171 8.32 -9.77 -14.82
N ASP A 172 7.41 -9.18 -15.57
CA ASP A 172 7.76 -8.36 -16.72
C ASP A 172 7.87 -6.89 -16.33
N ILE A 173 9.08 -6.33 -16.37
CA ILE A 173 9.35 -4.93 -16.02
C ILE A 173 8.50 -3.93 -16.81
N LYS A 174 8.03 -4.30 -18.01
CA LYS A 174 7.21 -3.42 -18.86
C LYS A 174 5.73 -3.45 -18.48
N GLN A 175 5.28 -4.52 -17.82
CA GLN A 175 3.90 -4.71 -17.38
C GLN A 175 3.74 -4.42 -15.89
N CYS A 176 4.82 -4.49 -15.13
CA CYS A 176 4.82 -4.18 -13.71
C CYS A 176 4.36 -2.73 -13.49
N PRO A 177 3.30 -2.49 -12.70
CA PRO A 177 2.89 -1.14 -12.34
C PRO A 177 4.03 -0.36 -11.71
N GLN A 178 4.17 0.92 -12.07
CA GLN A 178 5.33 1.74 -11.65
C GLN A 178 5.43 1.87 -10.13
N GLU A 179 4.32 1.92 -9.42
CA GLU A 179 4.25 1.95 -7.96
C GLU A 179 4.86 0.72 -7.28
N TYR A 180 5.10 -0.38 -8.01
CA TYR A 180 5.75 -1.59 -7.51
C TYR A 180 7.08 -1.89 -8.20
N LEU A 181 7.54 -1.03 -9.09
CA LEU A 181 8.69 -1.29 -9.96
C LEU A 181 9.94 -1.69 -9.16
N LEU A 182 10.34 -0.89 -8.20
CA LEU A 182 11.56 -1.10 -7.43
C LEU A 182 11.38 -2.14 -6.30
N TRP A 183 10.14 -2.52 -6.00
CA TRP A 183 9.88 -3.67 -5.15
C TRP A 183 10.22 -4.99 -5.86
N PHE A 184 9.81 -5.14 -7.12
CA PHE A 184 10.00 -6.38 -7.87
C PHE A 184 11.26 -6.43 -8.70
N HIS A 185 11.79 -5.29 -9.16
CA HIS A 185 12.87 -5.23 -10.11
C HIS A 185 14.08 -4.46 -9.60
N ARG A 186 15.26 -4.93 -10.03
CA ARG A 186 16.49 -4.15 -9.97
C ARG A 186 16.60 -3.33 -11.25
N VAL A 187 16.67 -2.02 -11.13
CA VAL A 187 16.51 -1.09 -12.27
C VAL A 187 17.73 -0.14 -12.35
N PRO A 188 18.31 0.04 -13.54
CA PRO A 188 19.39 1.00 -13.72
C PRO A 188 18.88 2.45 -13.65
N TRP A 189 19.73 3.36 -13.21
CA TRP A 189 19.36 4.77 -13.01
C TRP A 189 18.89 5.49 -14.27
N ASN A 190 19.36 5.05 -15.45
CA ASN A 190 18.99 5.61 -16.75
C ASN A 190 17.74 4.94 -17.37
N TYR A 191 17.06 4.04 -16.65
CA TYR A 191 15.82 3.42 -17.11
C TYR A 191 14.77 4.49 -17.40
N LYS A 192 14.12 4.39 -18.58
CA LYS A 192 13.06 5.33 -18.99
C LYS A 192 11.71 4.95 -18.40
N MET A 193 11.18 5.86 -17.57
CA MET A 193 9.88 5.77 -16.97
C MET A 193 8.77 6.18 -17.96
N ALA A 194 7.53 5.83 -17.67
CA ALA A 194 6.38 6.22 -18.51
C ALA A 194 6.19 7.75 -18.60
N SER A 195 6.64 8.49 -17.59
CA SER A 195 6.68 9.95 -17.59
C SER A 195 7.65 10.56 -18.63
N GLY A 196 8.54 9.74 -19.20
CA GLY A 196 9.65 10.18 -20.06
C GLY A 196 10.92 10.58 -19.31
N ARG A 197 10.88 10.68 -17.97
CA ARG A 197 12.08 10.89 -17.13
C ARG A 197 12.91 9.61 -17.09
N ASN A 198 14.16 9.71 -16.67
CA ASN A 198 14.90 8.53 -16.21
C ASN A 198 14.52 8.21 -14.75
N LEU A 199 14.90 7.04 -14.26
CA LEU A 199 14.56 6.60 -12.91
C LEU A 199 15.07 7.55 -11.81
N TRP A 200 16.29 8.08 -11.97
CA TRP A 200 16.85 9.05 -11.02
C TRP A 200 15.97 10.30 -10.91
N ASP A 201 15.66 10.90 -12.06
CA ASP A 201 14.84 12.12 -12.11
C ASP A 201 13.39 11.86 -11.61
N GLU A 202 12.88 10.66 -11.83
CA GLU A 202 11.56 10.27 -11.32
C GLU A 202 11.54 10.16 -9.80
N LEU A 203 12.55 9.53 -9.20
CA LEU A 203 12.66 9.44 -7.73
C LEU A 203 12.88 10.82 -7.07
N VAL A 204 13.60 11.71 -7.71
CA VAL A 204 13.77 13.10 -7.22
C VAL A 204 12.46 13.89 -7.32
N TYR A 205 11.59 13.55 -8.28
CA TYR A 205 10.29 14.19 -8.46
C TYR A 205 9.28 13.76 -7.39
N HIS A 206 9.30 12.50 -6.96
CA HIS A 206 8.44 11.98 -5.89
C HIS A 206 8.86 12.46 -4.51
#